data_2a7d3985ceff77b188f1066ef97b63ec
#
_entry.id   2a7d3985ceff77b188f1066ef97b63ec
#
_cell.length_a   1.000
_cell.length_b   1.000
_cell.length_c   1.000
_cell.angle_alpha   90.00
_cell.angle_beta   90.00
_cell.angle_gamma   90.00
#
_symmetry.space_group_name_H-M   'P 1'
#
loop_
_entity.id
_entity.type
_entity.pdbx_description
1 polymer ?
#
loop_
_entity_poly.entity_id
_entity_poly.type
_entity_poly.pdbx_seq_one_letter_code
_entity_poly.pdbx_strand_id
1 'polypeptide(L)'
;MKAPLKSIFITGMLAVTTLCSIVWFSCNRDKCKTIVCANHGVCNYGVCVCQSGYQGSNCETVSRLKFIGNWSVFEKGTITNAAQYPISIKPSNTITDVVITNFYNYFQNPIKGYVIHDTLYIPNQQLEGKVVFGTGYITSNNTYGQYGTILMNYEVIDTATNIPNDFGFYGPDLSEKSTWNK
;
A
#
# COMPACT_ATOMS: atom_id res chain seq x y z
N MET A 1 14.57 -73.79 0.60
CA MET A 1 13.16 -73.34 0.72
C MET A 1 12.98 -72.09 -0.12
N LYS A 2 12.37 -72.20 -1.32
CA LYS A 2 12.10 -71.04 -2.18
C LYS A 2 10.74 -70.46 -1.77
N ALA A 3 10.73 -69.27 -1.22
CA ALA A 3 9.49 -68.57 -0.95
C ALA A 3 8.77 -68.27 -2.27
N PRO A 4 7.45 -68.50 -2.38
CA PRO A 4 6.76 -68.34 -3.68
C PRO A 4 6.72 -66.86 -4.03
N LEU A 5 7.21 -66.58 -5.22
CA LEU A 5 7.35 -65.22 -5.81
C LEU A 5 6.05 -64.40 -5.68
N LYS A 6 4.87 -65.04 -5.70
CA LYS A 6 3.55 -64.40 -5.51
C LYS A 6 3.38 -63.77 -4.14
N SER A 7 3.95 -64.36 -3.04
CA SER A 7 3.85 -63.79 -1.69
C SER A 7 4.65 -62.53 -1.52
N ILE A 8 5.79 -62.41 -2.23
CA ILE A 8 6.65 -61.19 -2.17
C ILE A 8 5.97 -60.03 -2.89
N PHE A 9 5.27 -60.28 -4.00
CA PHE A 9 4.53 -59.24 -4.73
C PHE A 9 3.32 -58.71 -3.95
N ILE A 10 2.59 -59.59 -3.26
CA ILE A 10 1.40 -59.19 -2.45
C ILE A 10 1.84 -58.36 -1.27
N THR A 11 2.89 -58.73 -0.54
CA THR A 11 3.40 -57.95 0.59
C THR A 11 4.02 -56.64 0.17
N GLY A 12 4.71 -56.57 -0.99
CA GLY A 12 5.23 -55.33 -1.55
C GLY A 12 4.11 -54.33 -1.96
N MET A 13 3.05 -54.85 -2.60
CA MET A 13 1.90 -54.01 -3.00
C MET A 13 1.10 -53.48 -1.84
N LEU A 14 0.93 -54.26 -0.73
CA LEU A 14 0.29 -53.79 0.53
C LEU A 14 1.13 -52.69 1.20
N ALA A 15 2.47 -52.82 1.22
CA ALA A 15 3.35 -51.82 1.83
C ALA A 15 3.30 -50.49 1.06
N VAL A 16 3.22 -50.49 -0.28
CA VAL A 16 3.13 -49.30 -1.10
C VAL A 16 1.78 -48.58 -0.92
N THR A 17 0.65 -49.34 -0.82
CA THR A 17 -0.67 -48.72 -0.61
C THR A 17 -0.81 -48.10 0.76
N THR A 18 -0.23 -48.67 1.81
CA THR A 18 -0.21 -48.06 3.15
C THR A 18 0.67 -46.83 3.24
N LEU A 19 1.81 -46.79 2.57
CA LEU A 19 2.65 -45.58 2.47
C LEU A 19 1.95 -44.43 1.73
N CYS A 20 1.25 -44.69 0.62
CA CYS A 20 0.50 -43.68 -0.09
C CYS A 20 -0.63 -43.09 0.77
N SER A 21 -1.34 -43.85 1.55
CA SER A 21 -2.44 -43.36 2.39
C SER A 21 -1.95 -42.41 3.50
N ILE A 22 -0.76 -42.61 4.04
CA ILE A 22 -0.19 -41.73 5.07
C ILE A 22 0.18 -40.34 4.50
N VAL A 23 0.66 -40.29 3.26
CA VAL A 23 1.04 -39.02 2.61
C VAL A 23 -0.19 -38.14 2.32
N TRP A 24 -1.34 -38.73 2.00
CA TRP A 24 -2.58 -37.97 1.73
C TRP A 24 -3.17 -37.31 2.98
N PHE A 25 -3.02 -37.91 4.16
CA PHE A 25 -3.49 -37.30 5.40
C PHE A 25 -2.59 -36.17 5.92
N SER A 26 -1.35 -36.10 5.50
CA SER A 26 -0.39 -35.09 5.95
C SER A 26 -0.58 -33.71 5.27
N CYS A 27 -1.29 -33.63 4.14
CA CYS A 27 -1.42 -32.39 3.37
C CYS A 27 -2.64 -31.53 3.72
N ASN A 28 -3.52 -31.98 4.59
CA ASN A 28 -4.77 -31.26 4.93
C ASN A 28 -4.74 -30.60 6.31
N ARG A 29 -3.59 -30.08 6.75
CA ARG A 29 -3.58 -29.25 7.94
C ARG A 29 -4.25 -27.90 7.60
N ASP A 30 -5.31 -27.61 8.30
CA ASP A 30 -5.92 -26.27 8.27
C ASP A 30 -4.88 -25.25 8.74
N LYS A 31 -4.31 -24.54 7.77
CA LYS A 31 -3.24 -23.55 7.99
C LYS A 31 -3.74 -22.35 8.80
N CYS A 32 -5.03 -22.18 8.92
CA CYS A 32 -5.65 -21.07 9.64
C CYS A 32 -6.00 -21.40 11.10
N LYS A 33 -5.84 -22.65 11.54
CA LYS A 33 -6.27 -23.10 12.89
C LYS A 33 -5.64 -22.30 14.05
N THR A 34 -4.43 -21.78 13.86
CA THR A 34 -3.67 -21.04 14.90
C THR A 34 -3.47 -19.57 14.58
N ILE A 35 -4.01 -19.11 13.45
CA ILE A 35 -3.82 -17.71 13.01
C ILE A 35 -5.04 -16.89 13.41
N VAL A 36 -4.79 -15.81 14.14
CA VAL A 36 -5.81 -14.83 14.51
C VAL A 36 -5.50 -13.54 13.77
N CYS A 37 -6.39 -13.16 12.85
CA CYS A 37 -6.31 -11.90 12.13
C CYS A 37 -7.04 -10.81 12.92
N ALA A 38 -6.35 -9.69 13.17
CA ALA A 38 -6.94 -8.54 13.84
C ALA A 38 -7.87 -7.75 12.88
N ASN A 39 -8.60 -6.78 13.42
CA ASN A 39 -9.38 -5.80 12.67
C ASN A 39 -10.27 -6.42 11.57
N HIS A 40 -10.95 -7.51 11.90
CA HIS A 40 -11.85 -8.27 11.00
C HIS A 40 -11.15 -8.83 9.74
N GLY A 41 -9.83 -8.98 9.77
CA GLY A 41 -9.10 -9.72 8.74
C GLY A 41 -9.52 -11.20 8.70
N VAL A 42 -9.43 -11.83 7.55
CA VAL A 42 -9.81 -13.22 7.34
C VAL A 42 -8.56 -14.04 6.99
N CYS A 43 -8.37 -15.15 7.68
CA CYS A 43 -7.28 -16.06 7.33
C CYS A 43 -7.63 -16.82 6.04
N ASN A 44 -6.72 -16.78 5.08
CA ASN A 44 -6.82 -17.52 3.83
C ASN A 44 -5.49 -18.26 3.57
N TYR A 45 -5.54 -19.59 3.54
CA TYR A 45 -4.37 -20.48 3.34
C TYR A 45 -3.16 -20.17 4.25
N GLY A 46 -3.39 -19.72 5.47
CA GLY A 46 -2.31 -19.44 6.42
C GLY A 46 -1.79 -18.00 6.40
N VAL A 47 -2.46 -17.09 5.70
CA VAL A 47 -2.12 -15.66 5.64
C VAL A 47 -3.37 -14.83 5.93
N CYS A 48 -3.23 -13.76 6.68
CA CYS A 48 -4.34 -12.84 6.92
C CYS A 48 -4.57 -11.93 5.70
N VAL A 49 -5.79 -11.92 5.20
CA VAL A 49 -6.30 -10.95 4.22
C VAL A 49 -6.93 -9.81 5.00
N CYS A 50 -6.31 -8.64 4.95
CA CYS A 50 -6.73 -7.49 5.72
C CYS A 50 -7.85 -6.71 5.03
N GLN A 51 -8.73 -6.13 5.83
CA GLN A 51 -9.69 -5.15 5.34
C GLN A 51 -8.98 -3.84 4.95
N SER A 52 -9.63 -3.06 4.09
CA SER A 52 -9.13 -1.76 3.66
C SER A 52 -8.80 -0.85 4.85
N GLY A 53 -7.64 -0.21 4.82
CA GLY A 53 -7.12 0.63 5.89
C GLY A 53 -6.23 -0.10 6.89
N TYR A 54 -6.13 -1.43 6.83
CA TYR A 54 -5.27 -2.23 7.69
C TYR A 54 -4.21 -2.99 6.91
N GLN A 55 -3.10 -3.29 7.56
CA GLN A 55 -1.96 -4.02 7.04
C GLN A 55 -1.18 -4.71 8.16
N GLY A 56 -0.08 -5.38 7.81
CA GLY A 56 0.70 -6.23 8.72
C GLY A 56 0.37 -7.70 8.55
N SER A 57 1.18 -8.57 9.11
CA SER A 57 1.03 -10.02 8.98
C SER A 57 -0.29 -10.54 9.57
N ASN A 58 -0.82 -9.84 10.58
CA ASN A 58 -2.07 -10.16 11.26
C ASN A 58 -3.09 -9.01 11.17
N CYS A 59 -2.95 -8.08 10.22
CA CYS A 59 -3.81 -6.92 10.04
C CYS A 59 -3.84 -5.96 11.25
N GLU A 60 -2.76 -5.90 12.01
CA GLU A 60 -2.64 -5.16 13.27
C GLU A 60 -2.36 -3.67 13.10
N THR A 61 -1.91 -3.23 11.93
CA THR A 61 -1.45 -1.86 11.70
C THR A 61 -2.42 -1.08 10.82
N VAL A 62 -2.73 0.16 11.20
CA VAL A 62 -3.52 1.09 10.39
C VAL A 62 -2.61 1.72 9.32
N SER A 63 -2.94 1.53 8.04
CA SER A 63 -2.09 1.92 6.90
C SER A 63 -1.78 3.42 6.86
N ARG A 64 -2.78 4.28 7.14
CA ARG A 64 -2.60 5.74 7.07
C ARG A 64 -1.62 6.31 8.10
N LEU A 65 -1.33 5.59 9.21
CA LEU A 65 -0.45 6.10 10.27
C LEU A 65 0.95 6.45 9.77
N LYS A 66 1.44 5.79 8.74
CA LYS A 66 2.74 6.10 8.12
C LYS A 66 2.77 7.50 7.53
N PHE A 67 1.64 7.96 6.99
CA PHE A 67 1.49 9.24 6.30
C PHE A 67 1.22 10.40 7.24
N ILE A 68 0.61 10.14 8.40
CA ILE A 68 0.22 11.18 9.36
C ILE A 68 1.46 11.91 9.90
N GLY A 69 1.37 13.23 9.94
CA GLY A 69 2.42 14.12 10.48
C GLY A 69 2.72 15.32 9.60
N ASN A 70 3.80 16.01 9.94
CA ASN A 70 4.29 17.15 9.19
C ASN A 70 5.37 16.69 8.22
N TRP A 71 5.35 17.26 7.02
CA TRP A 71 6.25 16.94 5.94
C TRP A 71 6.83 18.21 5.32
N SER A 72 8.08 18.16 4.91
CA SER A 72 8.71 19.21 4.10
C SER A 72 8.64 18.78 2.64
N VAL A 73 7.93 19.53 1.82
CA VAL A 73 7.77 19.30 0.39
C VAL A 73 8.92 19.95 -0.36
N PHE A 74 9.47 19.22 -1.32
CA PHE A 74 10.44 19.70 -2.31
C PHE A 74 9.90 19.34 -3.68
N GLU A 75 9.62 20.35 -4.52
CA GLU A 75 9.00 20.10 -5.81
C GLU A 75 9.32 21.18 -6.83
N LYS A 76 9.17 20.80 -8.11
CA LYS A 76 9.22 21.69 -9.26
C LYS A 76 8.23 21.18 -10.27
N GLY A 77 7.24 22.01 -10.59
CA GLY A 77 6.26 21.70 -11.62
C GLY A 77 6.72 22.13 -13.02
N THR A 78 5.93 21.76 -14.03
CA THR A 78 6.22 22.11 -15.43
C THR A 78 6.18 23.62 -15.69
N ILE A 79 5.36 24.36 -14.94
CA ILE A 79 5.20 25.81 -15.09
C ILE A 79 5.59 26.62 -13.85
N THR A 80 6.05 25.96 -12.78
CA THR A 80 6.47 26.61 -11.53
C THR A 80 7.95 26.36 -11.26
N ASN A 81 8.58 27.32 -10.58
CA ASN A 81 9.94 27.17 -10.08
C ASN A 81 10.01 26.15 -8.93
N ALA A 82 11.22 25.69 -8.66
CA ALA A 82 11.48 24.85 -7.49
C ALA A 82 11.04 25.56 -6.20
N ALA A 83 10.33 24.83 -5.35
CA ALA A 83 9.79 25.33 -4.09
C ALA A 83 10.02 24.34 -2.95
N GLN A 84 10.11 24.88 -1.75
CA GLN A 84 10.13 24.11 -0.50
C GLN A 84 9.15 24.73 0.48
N TYR A 85 8.29 23.91 1.09
CA TYR A 85 7.31 24.37 2.06
C TYR A 85 6.80 23.22 2.95
N PRO A 86 6.30 23.51 4.17
CA PRO A 86 5.73 22.49 5.03
C PRO A 86 4.28 22.18 4.67
N ILE A 87 3.88 20.92 4.82
CA ILE A 87 2.50 20.47 4.82
C ILE A 87 2.21 19.64 6.07
N SER A 88 0.94 19.43 6.38
CA SER A 88 0.52 18.51 7.43
C SER A 88 -0.54 17.56 6.92
N ILE A 89 -0.35 16.26 7.16
CA ILE A 89 -1.33 15.21 6.87
C ILE A 89 -1.98 14.78 8.19
N LYS A 90 -3.29 14.88 8.26
CA LYS A 90 -4.09 14.53 9.45
C LYS A 90 -5.13 13.46 9.10
N PRO A 91 -5.54 12.63 10.10
CA PRO A 91 -6.64 11.68 9.89
C PRO A 91 -7.96 12.42 9.65
N SER A 92 -8.86 11.81 8.87
CA SER A 92 -10.21 12.29 8.60
C SER A 92 -11.24 11.21 8.95
N ASN A 93 -12.42 11.26 8.35
CA ASN A 93 -13.65 10.61 8.79
C ASN A 93 -13.58 9.09 8.89
N THR A 94 -12.95 8.42 7.92
CA THR A 94 -12.84 6.96 7.90
C THR A 94 -11.44 6.50 8.27
N ILE A 95 -11.23 5.20 8.41
CA ILE A 95 -9.93 4.62 8.74
C ILE A 95 -8.87 4.84 7.64
N THR A 96 -9.30 5.09 6.41
CA THR A 96 -8.42 5.35 5.27
C THR A 96 -8.24 6.83 4.97
N ASP A 97 -9.23 7.68 5.33
CA ASP A 97 -9.26 9.07 4.91
C ASP A 97 -8.24 9.93 5.64
N VAL A 98 -7.70 10.86 4.89
CA VAL A 98 -6.78 11.89 5.38
C VAL A 98 -7.16 13.25 4.80
N VAL A 99 -6.70 14.31 5.46
CA VAL A 99 -6.72 15.68 4.93
C VAL A 99 -5.31 16.24 4.94
N ILE A 100 -4.97 16.98 3.90
CA ILE A 100 -3.65 17.58 3.70
C ILE A 100 -3.81 19.09 3.73
N THR A 101 -3.17 19.75 4.68
CA THR A 101 -3.19 21.22 4.82
C THR A 101 -1.96 21.82 4.17
N ASN A 102 -2.09 23.04 3.65
CA ASN A 102 -1.07 23.79 2.93
C ASN A 102 -0.54 23.07 1.67
N PHE A 103 -1.37 22.24 1.04
CA PHE A 103 -1.01 21.54 -0.20
C PHE A 103 -0.70 22.55 -1.33
N TYR A 104 0.33 22.27 -2.12
CA TYR A 104 0.80 23.13 -3.21
C TYR A 104 1.18 24.56 -2.76
N ASN A 105 1.36 24.79 -1.45
CA ASN A 105 1.56 26.11 -0.84
C ASN A 105 0.56 27.18 -1.32
N TYR A 106 -0.63 26.74 -1.71
CA TYR A 106 -1.69 27.57 -2.29
C TYR A 106 -3.04 27.38 -1.58
N PHE A 107 -3.46 26.12 -1.38
CA PHE A 107 -4.79 25.81 -0.88
C PHE A 107 -4.93 26.21 0.59
N GLN A 108 -5.90 27.10 0.89
CA GLN A 108 -6.26 27.48 2.24
C GLN A 108 -7.13 26.40 2.93
N ASN A 109 -7.98 25.73 2.14
CA ASN A 109 -8.78 24.61 2.60
C ASN A 109 -8.03 23.28 2.40
N PRO A 110 -8.21 22.31 3.31
CA PRO A 110 -7.53 21.03 3.21
C PRO A 110 -7.94 20.23 1.96
N ILE A 111 -6.95 19.66 1.29
CA ILE A 111 -7.15 18.68 0.22
C ILE A 111 -7.51 17.33 0.85
N LYS A 112 -8.54 16.67 0.32
CA LYS A 112 -8.96 15.34 0.75
C LYS A 112 -8.13 14.27 0.05
N GLY A 113 -7.78 13.23 0.78
CA GLY A 113 -7.12 12.06 0.26
C GLY A 113 -7.52 10.80 1.03
N TYR A 114 -7.07 9.66 0.57
CA TYR A 114 -7.21 8.40 1.28
C TYR A 114 -5.98 7.51 1.06
N VAL A 115 -5.74 6.60 2.00
CA VAL A 115 -4.58 5.71 1.99
C VAL A 115 -5.02 4.27 1.82
N ILE A 116 -4.40 3.58 0.86
CA ILE A 116 -4.49 2.13 0.70
C ILE A 116 -3.07 1.57 0.76
N HIS A 117 -2.78 0.74 1.74
CA HIS A 117 -1.45 0.17 2.00
C HIS A 117 -0.36 1.26 2.09
N ASP A 118 0.54 1.32 1.12
CA ASP A 118 1.68 2.24 1.05
C ASP A 118 1.46 3.41 0.07
N THR A 119 0.21 3.59 -0.38
CA THR A 119 -0.14 4.60 -1.38
C THR A 119 -1.17 5.58 -0.84
N LEU A 120 -0.86 6.86 -0.96
CA LEU A 120 -1.75 8.00 -0.75
C LEU A 120 -2.39 8.37 -2.09
N TYR A 121 -3.70 8.47 -2.11
CA TYR A 121 -4.50 8.89 -3.27
C TYR A 121 -5.12 10.24 -2.99
N ILE A 122 -4.97 11.16 -3.93
CA ILE A 122 -5.71 12.42 -4.00
C ILE A 122 -6.72 12.26 -5.14
N PRO A 123 -8.01 12.03 -4.84
CA PRO A 123 -9.04 11.93 -5.87
C PRO A 123 -9.19 13.27 -6.59
N ASN A 124 -9.68 13.24 -7.82
CA ASN A 124 -9.99 14.45 -8.58
C ASN A 124 -10.96 15.32 -7.75
N GLN A 125 -10.53 16.53 -7.41
CA GLN A 125 -11.31 17.48 -6.64
C GLN A 125 -11.03 18.91 -7.12
N GLN A 126 -12.08 19.72 -7.12
CA GLN A 126 -11.99 21.14 -7.47
C GLN A 126 -12.09 21.97 -6.20
N LEU A 127 -11.14 22.86 -5.99
CA LEU A 127 -11.07 23.75 -4.85
C LEU A 127 -10.33 25.05 -5.21
N GLU A 128 -10.83 26.19 -4.76
CA GLU A 128 -10.17 27.49 -4.90
C GLU A 128 -9.72 27.83 -6.34
N GLY A 129 -10.57 27.52 -7.34
CA GLY A 129 -10.29 27.79 -8.75
C GLY A 129 -9.27 26.83 -9.39
N LYS A 130 -8.95 25.73 -8.74
CA LYS A 130 -8.04 24.70 -9.27
C LYS A 130 -8.64 23.31 -9.15
N VAL A 131 -8.29 22.46 -10.09
CA VAL A 131 -8.52 21.01 -10.02
C VAL A 131 -7.22 20.35 -9.61
N VAL A 132 -7.27 19.42 -8.67
CA VAL A 132 -6.10 18.65 -8.20
C VAL A 132 -6.42 17.17 -8.10
N PHE A 133 -5.46 16.34 -8.50
CA PHE A 133 -5.50 14.88 -8.35
C PHE A 133 -4.08 14.31 -8.39
N GLY A 134 -3.90 13.12 -7.83
CA GLY A 134 -2.59 12.48 -7.84
C GLY A 134 -2.51 11.24 -6.97
N THR A 135 -1.31 10.66 -6.97
CA THR A 135 -0.96 9.51 -6.15
C THR A 135 0.46 9.64 -5.61
N GLY A 136 0.66 9.19 -4.37
CA GLY A 136 1.98 9.17 -3.77
C GLY A 136 2.22 7.87 -3.02
N TYR A 137 3.43 7.36 -3.08
CA TYR A 137 3.81 6.18 -2.31
C TYR A 137 4.88 6.52 -1.29
N ILE A 138 4.73 5.90 -0.12
CA ILE A 138 5.69 6.09 0.97
C ILE A 138 6.86 5.12 0.80
N THR A 139 8.06 5.60 1.05
CA THR A 139 9.29 4.81 0.93
C THR A 139 10.25 5.09 2.09
N SER A 140 11.22 4.22 2.23
CA SER A 140 12.33 4.38 3.18
C SER A 140 13.48 5.10 2.52
N ASN A 141 14.20 5.89 3.31
CA ASN A 141 15.38 6.59 2.86
C ASN A 141 16.39 6.66 4.01
N ASN A 142 17.68 6.63 3.69
CA ASN A 142 18.75 6.58 4.68
C ASN A 142 18.81 7.83 5.56
N THR A 143 18.36 8.98 5.05
CA THR A 143 18.37 10.26 5.76
C THR A 143 17.16 10.42 6.67
N TYR A 144 15.97 10.03 6.19
CA TYR A 144 14.68 10.27 6.87
C TYR A 144 14.09 8.99 7.49
N GLY A 145 14.78 7.85 7.34
CA GLY A 145 14.41 6.58 7.96
C GLY A 145 13.29 5.84 7.25
N GLN A 146 12.75 4.85 7.96
CA GLN A 146 11.66 4.03 7.46
C GLN A 146 10.38 4.87 7.37
N TYR A 147 9.74 4.87 6.19
CA TYR A 147 8.55 5.68 5.89
C TYR A 147 8.75 7.19 6.06
N GLY A 148 9.99 7.66 5.90
CA GLY A 148 10.33 9.08 6.05
C GLY A 148 10.26 9.90 4.77
N THR A 149 9.93 9.30 3.62
CA THR A 149 9.80 9.97 2.33
C THR A 149 8.53 9.54 1.61
N ILE A 150 7.76 10.49 1.09
CA ILE A 150 6.66 10.26 0.14
C ILE A 150 7.11 10.79 -1.22
N LEU A 151 7.02 9.96 -2.25
CA LEU A 151 7.20 10.36 -3.64
C LEU A 151 5.82 10.57 -4.25
N MET A 152 5.46 11.81 -4.54
CA MET A 152 4.15 12.23 -4.97
C MET A 152 4.15 12.58 -6.45
N ASN A 153 3.22 11.99 -7.21
CA ASN A 153 2.91 12.34 -8.60
C ASN A 153 1.54 12.98 -8.62
N TYR A 154 1.44 14.22 -9.06
CA TYR A 154 0.15 14.90 -9.06
C TYR A 154 0.12 16.02 -10.11
N GLU A 155 -1.07 16.50 -10.38
CA GLU A 155 -1.32 17.61 -11.28
C GLU A 155 -2.25 18.62 -10.61
N VAL A 156 -2.00 19.88 -10.90
CA VAL A 156 -2.87 21.01 -10.55
C VAL A 156 -3.23 21.76 -11.83
N ILE A 157 -4.52 21.87 -12.13
CA ILE A 157 -5.03 22.57 -13.31
C ILE A 157 -5.75 23.85 -12.85
N ASP A 158 -5.35 24.98 -13.37
CA ASP A 158 -6.06 26.24 -13.17
C ASP A 158 -7.36 26.25 -13.98
N THR A 159 -8.50 26.44 -13.33
CA THR A 159 -9.81 26.33 -14.00
C THR A 159 -10.14 27.50 -14.92
N ALA A 160 -9.49 28.66 -14.74
CA ALA A 160 -9.71 29.83 -15.57
C ALA A 160 -8.93 29.78 -16.89
N THR A 161 -7.71 29.23 -16.83
CA THR A 161 -6.79 29.17 -17.98
C THR A 161 -6.73 27.78 -18.61
N ASN A 162 -7.17 26.76 -17.90
CA ASN A 162 -7.03 25.34 -18.23
C ASN A 162 -5.56 24.91 -18.44
N ILE A 163 -4.63 25.60 -17.77
CA ILE A 163 -3.20 25.29 -17.86
C ILE A 163 -2.85 24.31 -16.72
N PRO A 164 -2.32 23.12 -17.06
CA PRO A 164 -1.85 22.15 -16.07
C PRO A 164 -0.45 22.51 -15.56
N ASN A 165 -0.23 22.26 -14.29
CA ASN A 165 1.08 22.18 -13.65
C ASN A 165 1.33 20.77 -13.18
N ASP A 166 2.21 20.06 -13.85
CA ASP A 166 2.48 18.64 -13.62
C ASP A 166 3.70 18.45 -12.70
N PHE A 167 3.59 17.49 -11.80
CA PHE A 167 4.60 17.07 -10.83
C PHE A 167 4.82 15.55 -10.95
N GLY A 168 5.29 15.11 -12.11
CA GLY A 168 5.61 13.71 -12.40
C GLY A 168 4.39 12.80 -12.64
N PHE A 169 3.20 13.36 -12.83
CA PHE A 169 1.99 12.56 -13.07
C PHE A 169 2.01 11.90 -14.45
N TYR A 170 2.42 12.62 -15.50
CA TYR A 170 2.52 12.11 -16.87
C TYR A 170 3.88 11.47 -17.21
N GLY A 171 4.77 11.31 -16.23
CA GLY A 171 6.04 10.60 -16.37
C GLY A 171 7.28 11.49 -16.20
N PRO A 172 8.45 10.85 -16.06
CA PRO A 172 9.69 11.53 -15.68
C PRO A 172 10.25 12.48 -16.76
N ASP A 173 9.79 12.35 -17.99
CA ASP A 173 10.29 13.17 -19.11
C ASP A 173 9.69 14.58 -19.14
N LEU A 174 8.57 14.83 -18.43
CA LEU A 174 7.85 16.10 -18.42
C LEU A 174 8.09 16.90 -17.15
N SER A 175 8.17 16.23 -16.00
CA SER A 175 8.38 16.88 -14.70
C SER A 175 8.95 15.92 -13.67
N GLU A 176 9.58 16.46 -12.64
CA GLU A 176 10.09 15.67 -11.53
C GLU A 176 8.96 15.37 -10.52
N LYS A 177 9.07 14.22 -9.84
CA LYS A 177 8.17 13.89 -8.74
C LYS A 177 8.35 14.87 -7.59
N SER A 178 7.25 15.27 -6.98
CA SER A 178 7.29 15.98 -5.70
C SER A 178 7.76 15.05 -4.59
N THR A 179 8.75 15.47 -3.81
CA THR A 179 9.33 14.67 -2.73
C THR A 179 8.98 15.31 -1.39
N TRP A 180 8.37 14.54 -0.51
CA TRP A 180 7.95 15.00 0.82
C TRP A 180 8.74 14.22 1.89
N ASN A 181 9.45 14.93 2.76
CA ASN A 181 10.32 14.34 3.79
C ASN A 181 9.86 14.75 5.19
N LYS A 182 9.96 13.80 6.14
CA LYS A 182 9.71 14.06 7.56
C LYS A 182 10.87 14.80 8.21
#